data_57cd980a5e21e87b6999a2d094e4cfb6
#
_entry.id   57cd980a5e21e87b6999a2d094e4cfb6
#
_cell.length_a   1.000
_cell.length_b   1.000
_cell.length_c   1.000
_cell.angle_alpha   90.00
_cell.angle_beta   90.00
_cell.angle_gamma   90.00
#
_symmetry.space_group_name_H-M   'P 1'
#
loop_
_entity.id
_entity.type
_entity.pdbx_description
1 polymer ?
#
loop_
_entity_poly.entity_id
_entity_poly.type
_entity_poly.pdbx_seq_one_letter_code
_entity_poly.pdbx_strand_id
1 'polypeptide(L)'
;ELDYHALSFHASDPDLDSAGVELKSGQKVLKELEEIFPEMVLVDSNHGSMKYRKAKVNGIPRELMVSYNVACGVGEGWTWFNNFTTKMADGRELFMTHGMTKNGVQLAREMGMCVIQGHYHTEFNIQYCGNPNVLNWSMMVGCLINNRSMAFAYNKTFPARPILGCGLI
;
A
#
# COMPACT_ATOMS: atom_id res chain seq x y z
N GLU A 1 -3.81 -5.80 2.22
CA GLU A 1 -4.30 -4.61 2.88
C GLU A 1 -5.82 -4.51 2.80
N LEU A 2 -6.47 -3.93 3.82
CA LEU A 2 -7.92 -3.72 3.84
C LEU A 2 -8.27 -2.49 3.01
N ASP A 3 -9.25 -2.61 2.13
CA ASP A 3 -9.61 -1.54 1.19
C ASP A 3 -10.37 -0.39 1.86
N TYR A 4 -11.26 -0.69 2.80
CA TYR A 4 -12.11 0.29 3.48
C TYR A 4 -12.91 1.21 2.54
N HIS A 5 -13.33 0.71 1.39
CA HIS A 5 -14.04 1.51 0.37
C HIS A 5 -15.30 2.16 0.91
N ALA A 6 -16.05 1.46 1.76
CA ALA A 6 -17.24 2.00 2.42
C ALA A 6 -16.94 3.20 3.36
N LEU A 7 -15.66 3.41 3.73
CA LEU A 7 -15.20 4.58 4.48
C LEU A 7 -14.67 5.70 3.58
N SER A 8 -14.69 5.53 2.27
CA SER A 8 -14.17 6.53 1.33
C SER A 8 -14.84 7.90 1.53
N PHE A 9 -14.10 8.96 1.21
CA PHE A 9 -14.64 10.32 1.13
C PHE A 9 -15.28 10.61 -0.24
N HIS A 10 -15.11 9.72 -1.21
CA HIS A 10 -15.81 9.75 -2.48
C HIS A 10 -17.22 9.14 -2.34
N ALA A 11 -18.11 9.46 -3.25
CA ALA A 11 -19.40 8.82 -3.33
C ALA A 11 -19.22 7.31 -3.49
N SER A 12 -19.77 6.54 -2.56
CA SER A 12 -19.78 5.09 -2.62
C SER A 12 -21.03 4.60 -3.36
N ASP A 13 -20.88 3.51 -4.09
CA ASP A 13 -22.02 2.82 -4.68
C ASP A 13 -22.90 2.23 -3.55
N PRO A 14 -24.23 2.41 -3.59
CA PRO A 14 -25.12 1.90 -2.54
C PRO A 14 -25.11 0.35 -2.43
N ASP A 15 -24.69 -0.33 -3.48
CA ASP A 15 -24.58 -1.79 -3.52
C ASP A 15 -23.23 -2.33 -2.99
N LEU A 16 -22.34 -1.44 -2.55
CA LEU A 16 -21.09 -1.84 -1.91
C LEU A 16 -21.33 -2.49 -0.55
N ASP A 17 -20.49 -3.47 -0.22
CA ASP A 17 -20.42 -4.05 1.11
C ASP A 17 -20.19 -2.98 2.18
N SER A 18 -20.75 -3.20 3.36
CA SER A 18 -20.46 -2.34 4.50
C SER A 18 -19.00 -2.51 4.96
N ALA A 19 -18.46 -1.48 5.61
CA ALA A 19 -17.10 -1.53 6.18
C ALA A 19 -16.86 -2.75 7.09
N GLY A 20 -17.90 -3.24 7.79
CA GLY A 20 -17.81 -4.44 8.62
C GLY A 20 -17.71 -5.73 7.80
N VAL A 21 -18.37 -5.80 6.65
CA VAL A 21 -18.26 -6.96 5.74
C VAL A 21 -16.89 -6.95 5.06
N GLU A 22 -16.44 -5.80 4.54
CA GLU A 22 -15.09 -5.65 3.97
C GLU A 22 -14.01 -6.06 4.97
N LEU A 23 -14.12 -5.61 6.23
CA LEU A 23 -13.19 -5.94 7.29
C LEU A 23 -13.08 -7.45 7.51
N LYS A 24 -14.21 -8.13 7.67
CA LYS A 24 -14.23 -9.59 7.91
C LYS A 24 -13.68 -10.38 6.73
N SER A 25 -14.04 -9.98 5.52
CA SER A 25 -13.53 -10.61 4.29
C SER A 25 -12.02 -10.43 4.17
N GLY A 26 -11.53 -9.22 4.42
CA GLY A 26 -10.10 -8.92 4.40
C GLY A 26 -9.31 -9.66 5.49
N GLN A 27 -9.84 -9.73 6.73
CA GLN A 27 -9.20 -10.48 7.82
C GLN A 27 -8.98 -11.96 7.48
N LYS A 28 -9.93 -12.57 6.75
CA LYS A 28 -9.78 -13.95 6.32
C LYS A 28 -8.57 -14.12 5.39
N VAL A 29 -8.44 -13.27 4.39
CA VAL A 29 -7.32 -13.31 3.44
C VAL A 29 -6.00 -12.98 4.13
N LEU A 30 -6.00 -12.01 5.06
CA LEU A 30 -4.79 -11.64 5.78
C LEU A 30 -4.29 -12.76 6.69
N LYS A 31 -5.18 -13.55 7.28
CA LYS A 31 -4.79 -14.74 8.05
C LYS A 31 -4.15 -15.83 7.19
N GLU A 32 -4.70 -16.07 5.99
CA GLU A 32 -4.10 -17.00 5.03
C GLU A 32 -2.69 -16.53 4.61
N LEU A 33 -2.49 -15.22 4.45
CA LEU A 33 -1.18 -14.65 4.17
C LEU A 33 -0.23 -14.73 5.37
N GLU A 34 -0.71 -14.56 6.58
CA GLU A 34 0.09 -14.66 7.80
C GLU A 34 0.63 -16.08 8.00
N GLU A 35 -0.14 -17.12 7.64
CA GLU A 35 0.33 -18.50 7.65
C GLU A 35 1.53 -18.74 6.72
N ILE A 36 1.58 -18.00 5.60
CA ILE A 36 2.69 -18.08 4.63
C ILE A 36 3.85 -17.17 5.04
N PHE A 37 3.52 -15.99 5.54
CA PHE A 37 4.46 -14.93 5.92
C PHE A 37 4.23 -14.51 7.37
N PRO A 38 4.73 -15.25 8.36
CA PRO A 38 4.51 -14.96 9.78
C PRO A 38 5.16 -13.65 10.25
N GLU A 39 6.16 -13.18 9.52
CA GLU A 39 6.80 -11.89 9.72
C GLU A 39 6.67 -11.04 8.45
N MET A 40 6.16 -9.81 8.58
CA MET A 40 5.97 -8.91 7.46
C MET A 40 6.12 -7.45 7.86
N VAL A 41 6.79 -6.68 7.02
CA VAL A 41 6.83 -5.21 7.09
C VAL A 41 5.84 -4.63 6.10
N LEU A 42 4.94 -3.79 6.59
CA LEU A 42 3.95 -3.11 5.76
C LEU A 42 4.16 -1.60 5.82
N VAL A 43 4.03 -0.95 4.67
CA VAL A 43 3.98 0.51 4.60
C VAL A 43 2.52 0.96 4.57
N ASP A 44 2.20 1.96 5.40
CA ASP A 44 0.83 2.47 5.51
C ASP A 44 0.36 3.09 4.19
N SER A 45 -0.87 2.82 3.84
CA SER A 45 -1.46 3.27 2.58
C SER A 45 -2.56 4.29 2.79
N ASN A 46 -2.98 4.90 1.70
CA ASN A 46 -4.15 5.78 1.68
C ASN A 46 -5.45 5.01 2.01
N HIS A 47 -5.53 3.71 1.75
CA HIS A 47 -6.68 2.88 2.12
C HIS A 47 -6.58 2.43 3.58
N GLY A 48 -5.47 1.86 4.02
CA GLY A 48 -5.27 1.42 5.40
C GLY A 48 -5.44 2.54 6.42
N SER A 49 -4.97 3.75 6.11
CA SER A 49 -5.13 4.92 6.97
C SER A 49 -6.54 5.53 6.97
N MET A 50 -7.43 5.08 6.09
CA MET A 50 -8.76 5.70 5.91
C MET A 50 -9.59 5.67 7.19
N LYS A 51 -9.54 4.59 7.96
CA LYS A 51 -10.21 4.50 9.26
C LYS A 51 -9.78 5.62 10.22
N TYR A 52 -8.48 5.92 10.30
CA TYR A 52 -7.95 6.99 11.16
C TYR A 52 -8.33 8.38 10.63
N ARG A 53 -8.31 8.57 9.31
CA ARG A 53 -8.72 9.84 8.70
C ARG A 53 -10.20 10.11 8.95
N LYS A 54 -11.08 9.10 8.83
CA LYS A 54 -12.51 9.22 9.15
C LYS A 54 -12.72 9.48 10.65
N ALA A 55 -12.02 8.78 11.52
CA ALA A 55 -12.08 9.02 12.96
C ALA A 55 -11.71 10.47 13.28
N LYS A 56 -10.61 10.97 12.74
CA LYS A 56 -10.14 12.35 12.93
C LYS A 56 -11.18 13.39 12.50
N VAL A 57 -11.80 13.21 11.34
CA VAL A 57 -12.86 14.11 10.84
C VAL A 57 -14.08 14.14 11.79
N ASN A 58 -14.36 13.03 12.47
CA ASN A 58 -15.45 12.92 13.44
C ASN A 58 -14.99 13.23 14.89
N GLY A 59 -13.82 13.81 15.10
CA GLY A 59 -13.33 14.20 16.42
C GLY A 59 -12.91 13.04 17.31
N ILE A 60 -12.73 11.84 16.76
CA ILE A 60 -12.31 10.64 17.50
C ILE A 60 -10.77 10.62 17.56
N PRO A 61 -10.15 10.71 18.73
CA PRO A 61 -8.71 10.66 18.87
C PRO A 61 -8.15 9.27 18.54
N ARG A 62 -6.89 9.25 18.08
CA ARG A 62 -6.24 8.00 17.64
C ARG A 62 -6.13 6.96 18.75
N GLU A 63 -5.99 7.41 19.98
CA GLU A 63 -5.88 6.57 21.18
C GLU A 63 -7.12 5.70 21.43
N LEU A 64 -8.27 6.09 20.90
CA LEU A 64 -9.51 5.30 20.96
C LEU A 64 -9.63 4.28 19.82
N MET A 65 -8.70 4.29 18.87
CA MET A 65 -8.70 3.37 17.73
C MET A 65 -7.82 2.15 18.02
N VAL A 66 -8.26 0.98 17.60
CA VAL A 66 -7.46 -0.22 17.67
C VAL A 66 -6.26 -0.16 16.69
N SER A 67 -5.16 -0.81 17.04
CA SER A 67 -3.97 -0.92 16.19
C SER A 67 -4.28 -1.60 14.85
N TYR A 68 -3.33 -1.55 13.92
CA TYR A 68 -3.46 -2.27 12.65
C TYR A 68 -3.53 -3.79 12.86
N ASN A 69 -2.69 -4.35 13.73
CA ASN A 69 -2.70 -5.78 14.02
C ASN A 69 -4.07 -6.25 14.50
N VAL A 70 -4.65 -5.56 15.48
CA VAL A 70 -5.99 -5.88 16.01
C VAL A 70 -7.06 -5.71 14.93
N ALA A 71 -7.03 -4.62 14.17
CA ALA A 71 -7.99 -4.38 13.09
C ALA A 71 -7.88 -5.43 11.97
N CYS A 72 -6.67 -5.82 11.60
CA CYS A 72 -6.43 -6.82 10.56
C CYS A 72 -6.59 -8.26 11.06
N GLY A 73 -6.60 -8.48 12.37
CA GLY A 73 -6.69 -9.82 12.98
C GLY A 73 -5.43 -10.65 12.81
N VAL A 74 -4.25 -10.00 12.74
CA VAL A 74 -2.93 -10.62 12.59
C VAL A 74 -2.07 -10.40 13.83
N GLY A 75 -1.03 -11.21 13.99
CA GLY A 75 -0.12 -11.20 15.14
C GLY A 75 0.92 -10.07 15.08
N GLU A 76 1.78 -10.07 16.11
CA GLU A 76 2.82 -9.05 16.31
C GLU A 76 3.99 -9.16 15.32
N GLY A 77 4.12 -10.25 14.58
CA GLY A 77 5.12 -10.41 13.52
C GLY A 77 4.88 -9.46 12.31
N TRP A 78 3.68 -8.89 12.21
CA TRP A 78 3.35 -7.91 11.19
C TRP A 78 3.47 -6.49 11.74
N THR A 79 4.34 -5.68 11.14
CA THR A 79 4.63 -4.31 11.59
C THR A 79 4.32 -3.29 10.52
N TRP A 80 3.71 -2.15 10.92
CA TRP A 80 3.33 -1.05 10.01
C TRP A 80 4.21 0.17 10.23
N PHE A 81 4.69 0.73 9.12
CA PHE A 81 5.45 1.97 9.07
C PHE A 81 4.83 2.94 8.05
N ASN A 82 4.98 4.23 8.24
CA ASN A 82 4.62 5.21 7.22
C ASN A 82 5.50 5.03 5.97
N ASN A 83 6.78 4.83 6.18
CA ASN A 83 7.79 4.46 5.20
C ASN A 83 8.81 3.57 5.89
N PHE A 84 9.51 2.75 5.14
CA PHE A 84 10.49 1.82 5.69
C PHE A 84 11.79 1.90 4.91
N THR A 85 12.93 1.96 5.61
CA THR A 85 14.24 1.93 5.00
C THR A 85 15.02 0.73 5.53
N THR A 86 15.69 0.01 4.63
CA THR A 86 16.53 -1.14 4.95
C THR A 86 17.77 -1.15 4.06
N LYS A 87 18.68 -2.08 4.32
CA LYS A 87 19.85 -2.33 3.46
C LYS A 87 19.64 -3.62 2.68
N MET A 88 19.99 -3.56 1.40
CA MET A 88 20.05 -4.74 0.54
C MET A 88 21.35 -5.53 0.79
N ALA A 89 21.44 -6.73 0.25
CA ALA A 89 22.59 -7.61 0.40
C ALA A 89 23.90 -7.00 -0.14
N ASP A 90 23.82 -6.11 -1.12
CA ASP A 90 24.96 -5.37 -1.68
C ASP A 90 25.34 -4.12 -0.88
N GLY A 91 24.68 -3.86 0.26
CA GLY A 91 24.95 -2.75 1.16
C GLY A 91 24.24 -1.44 0.80
N ARG A 92 23.59 -1.34 -0.37
CA ARG A 92 22.82 -0.14 -0.74
C ARG A 92 21.56 0.01 0.10
N GLU A 93 21.19 1.25 0.38
CA GLU A 93 19.94 1.55 1.07
C GLU A 93 18.74 1.46 0.13
N LEU A 94 17.66 0.95 0.67
CA LEU A 94 16.39 0.76 0.01
C LEU A 94 15.28 1.44 0.80
N PHE A 95 14.63 2.41 0.18
CA PHE A 95 13.47 3.11 0.72
C PHE A 95 12.19 2.53 0.14
N MET A 96 11.27 2.14 1.00
CA MET A 96 9.96 1.61 0.64
C MET A 96 8.86 2.54 1.12
N THR A 97 7.94 2.86 0.21
CA THR A 97 6.77 3.69 0.50
C THR A 97 5.55 3.18 -0.24
N HIS A 98 4.35 3.50 0.27
CA HIS A 98 3.12 3.17 -0.47
C HIS A 98 3.07 3.88 -1.83
N GLY A 99 3.40 5.16 -1.87
CA GLY A 99 3.46 5.94 -3.10
C GLY A 99 3.52 7.43 -2.81
N MET A 100 4.61 8.05 -3.20
CA MET A 100 4.84 9.50 -3.02
C MET A 100 4.73 10.27 -4.34
N THR A 101 5.16 9.67 -5.45
CA THR A 101 5.17 10.30 -6.76
C THR A 101 5.14 9.26 -7.88
N LYS A 102 4.54 9.59 -9.03
CA LYS A 102 4.64 8.76 -10.24
C LYS A 102 6.05 8.72 -10.83
N ASN A 103 6.87 9.73 -10.55
CA ASN A 103 8.25 9.79 -11.01
C ASN A 103 9.18 9.13 -9.99
N GLY A 104 9.20 7.80 -9.97
CA GLY A 104 10.00 7.03 -9.04
C GLY A 104 11.51 7.27 -9.19
N VAL A 105 12.00 7.50 -10.40
CA VAL A 105 13.42 7.83 -10.66
C VAL A 105 13.81 9.16 -10.04
N GLN A 106 12.93 10.17 -10.11
CA GLN A 106 13.19 11.43 -9.43
C GLN A 106 13.26 11.23 -7.93
N LEU A 107 12.33 10.46 -7.36
CA LEU A 107 12.35 10.13 -5.93
C LEU A 107 13.65 9.43 -5.52
N ALA A 108 14.11 8.44 -6.31
CA ALA A 108 15.37 7.75 -6.03
C ALA A 108 16.60 8.71 -6.05
N ARG A 109 16.59 9.70 -6.92
CA ARG A 109 17.63 10.75 -6.97
C ARG A 109 17.57 11.66 -5.74
N GLU A 110 16.38 12.11 -5.37
CA GLU A 110 16.16 13.02 -4.23
C GLU A 110 16.50 12.34 -2.90
N MET A 111 16.12 11.05 -2.77
CA MET A 111 16.44 10.23 -1.58
C MET A 111 17.91 9.77 -1.54
N GLY A 112 18.61 9.77 -2.68
CA GLY A 112 19.97 9.27 -2.77
C GLY A 112 20.09 7.73 -2.60
N MET A 113 18.98 6.98 -2.70
CA MET A 113 18.92 5.54 -2.46
C MET A 113 18.01 4.82 -3.46
N CYS A 114 17.99 3.51 -3.46
CA CYS A 114 17.01 2.73 -4.22
C CYS A 114 15.60 2.90 -3.63
N VAL A 115 14.57 2.88 -4.48
CA VAL A 115 13.19 3.13 -4.06
C VAL A 115 12.25 2.06 -4.59
N ILE A 116 11.32 1.62 -3.75
CA ILE A 116 10.17 0.81 -4.15
C ILE A 116 8.89 1.53 -3.73
N GLN A 117 7.91 1.56 -4.63
CA GLN A 117 6.59 2.08 -4.30
C GLN A 117 5.48 1.40 -5.10
N GLY A 118 4.29 1.33 -4.49
CA GLY A 118 3.02 0.90 -5.08
C GLY A 118 2.12 2.09 -5.43
N HIS A 119 0.85 2.02 -5.03
CA HIS A 119 -0.17 3.05 -5.16
C HIS A 119 -0.59 3.37 -6.60
N TYR A 120 0.36 3.55 -7.49
CA TYR A 120 0.10 3.90 -8.89
C TYR A 120 -0.17 2.63 -9.69
N HIS A 121 -1.40 2.15 -9.65
CA HIS A 121 -1.82 0.85 -10.19
C HIS A 121 -1.49 0.65 -11.67
N THR A 122 -1.24 1.72 -12.41
CA THR A 122 -0.90 1.68 -13.85
C THR A 122 0.61 1.71 -14.10
N GLU A 123 1.41 1.77 -13.06
CA GLU A 123 2.87 1.84 -13.15
C GLU A 123 3.50 0.52 -12.71
N PHE A 124 4.21 -0.13 -13.61
CA PHE A 124 4.95 -1.36 -13.34
C PHE A 124 6.25 -1.34 -14.14
N ASN A 125 7.33 -0.89 -13.51
CA ASN A 125 8.60 -0.70 -14.18
C ASN A 125 9.76 -0.64 -13.20
N ILE A 126 10.99 -0.84 -13.72
CA ILE A 126 12.24 -0.54 -13.05
C ILE A 126 12.97 0.49 -13.90
N GLN A 127 13.41 1.58 -13.28
CA GLN A 127 14.19 2.62 -13.93
C GLN A 127 15.45 2.90 -13.14
N TYR A 128 16.56 3.04 -13.83
CA TYR A 128 17.86 3.28 -13.21
C TYR A 128 18.24 4.75 -13.25
N CYS A 129 18.93 5.18 -12.20
CA CYS A 129 19.56 6.50 -12.13
C CYS A 129 20.93 6.35 -11.48
N GLY A 130 21.94 6.86 -12.14
CA GLY A 130 23.33 6.73 -11.71
C GLY A 130 24.09 8.03 -11.77
N ASN A 131 25.17 8.06 -11.05
CA ASN A 131 26.26 9.01 -11.16
C ASN A 131 27.59 8.21 -11.12
N PRO A 132 28.77 8.84 -11.25
CA PRO A 132 30.05 8.10 -11.26
C PRO A 132 30.28 7.18 -10.05
N ASN A 133 29.63 7.44 -8.92
CA ASN A 133 29.89 6.73 -7.66
C ASN A 133 28.82 5.70 -7.29
N VAL A 134 27.58 5.86 -7.76
CA VAL A 134 26.47 5.01 -7.36
C VAL A 134 25.44 4.83 -8.47
N LEU A 135 24.93 3.60 -8.58
CA LEU A 135 23.80 3.26 -9.44
C LEU A 135 22.59 2.91 -8.55
N ASN A 136 21.65 3.82 -8.47
CA ASN A 136 20.36 3.60 -7.82
C ASN A 136 19.28 3.23 -8.85
N TRP A 137 18.17 2.74 -8.36
CA TRP A 137 17.00 2.41 -9.19
C TRP A 137 15.70 2.73 -8.44
N SER A 138 14.65 2.87 -9.20
CA SER A 138 13.27 2.93 -8.71
C SER A 138 12.48 1.78 -9.29
N MET A 139 11.70 1.11 -8.45
CA MET A 139 10.78 0.04 -8.84
C MET A 139 9.35 0.46 -8.50
N MET A 140 8.50 0.46 -9.53
CA MET A 140 7.05 0.60 -9.40
C MET A 140 6.45 -0.81 -9.49
N VAL A 141 5.78 -1.27 -8.44
CA VAL A 141 5.41 -2.70 -8.29
C VAL A 141 4.00 -3.05 -8.78
N GLY A 142 3.30 -2.10 -9.40
CA GLY A 142 1.91 -2.34 -9.82
C GLY A 142 0.96 -2.54 -8.65
N CYS A 143 0.04 -3.49 -8.79
CA CYS A 143 -0.95 -3.79 -7.76
C CYS A 143 -1.41 -5.25 -7.83
N LEU A 144 -2.17 -5.70 -6.81
CA LEU A 144 -2.84 -7.01 -6.77
C LEU A 144 -4.37 -6.84 -6.60
N ILE A 145 -4.94 -5.85 -7.26
CA ILE A 145 -6.37 -5.54 -7.16
C ILE A 145 -7.22 -6.43 -8.06
N ASN A 146 -8.45 -6.70 -7.64
CA ASN A 146 -9.48 -7.22 -8.54
C ASN A 146 -10.20 -6.04 -9.22
N ASN A 147 -9.80 -5.70 -10.44
CA ASN A 147 -10.37 -4.59 -11.21
C ASN A 147 -11.83 -4.78 -11.64
N ARG A 148 -12.41 -5.96 -11.39
CA ARG A 148 -13.83 -6.25 -11.63
C ARG A 148 -14.70 -6.02 -10.38
N SER A 149 -14.08 -5.78 -9.25
CA SER A 149 -14.79 -5.47 -8.00
C SER A 149 -15.58 -4.17 -8.12
N MET A 150 -16.75 -4.11 -7.53
CA MET A 150 -17.57 -2.88 -7.41
C MET A 150 -16.84 -1.75 -6.70
N ALA A 151 -15.90 -2.06 -5.83
CA ALA A 151 -15.02 -1.09 -5.18
C ALA A 151 -14.29 -0.18 -6.17
N PHE A 152 -14.09 -0.62 -7.42
CA PHE A 152 -13.47 0.15 -8.51
C PHE A 152 -14.49 0.67 -9.55
N ALA A 153 -15.79 0.66 -9.23
CA ALA A 153 -16.83 1.14 -10.14
C ALA A 153 -16.62 2.60 -10.56
N TYR A 154 -16.09 3.45 -9.67
CA TYR A 154 -15.73 4.84 -9.97
C TYR A 154 -14.63 4.96 -11.02
N ASN A 155 -13.85 3.92 -11.24
CA ASN A 155 -12.70 3.91 -12.16
C ASN A 155 -13.08 3.36 -13.57
N LYS A 156 -14.34 2.98 -13.78
CA LYS A 156 -14.80 2.40 -15.07
C LYS A 156 -14.64 3.34 -16.27
N THR A 157 -14.55 4.64 -16.02
CA THR A 157 -14.35 5.68 -17.04
C THR A 157 -12.88 5.98 -17.33
N PHE A 158 -11.94 5.42 -16.55
CA PHE A 158 -10.51 5.63 -16.76
C PHE A 158 -9.99 4.70 -17.87
N PRO A 159 -9.31 5.22 -18.89
CA PRO A 159 -8.78 4.40 -19.99
C PRO A 159 -7.58 3.53 -19.58
N ALA A 160 -6.89 3.87 -18.50
CA ALA A 160 -5.70 3.15 -18.05
C ALA A 160 -6.08 1.91 -17.22
N ARG A 161 -5.56 0.75 -17.62
CA ARG A 161 -5.79 -0.52 -16.90
C ARG A 161 -4.77 -0.70 -15.80
N PRO A 162 -5.18 -1.19 -14.62
CA PRO A 162 -4.24 -1.63 -13.59
C PRO A 162 -3.33 -2.74 -14.10
N ILE A 163 -2.07 -2.69 -13.71
CA ILE A 163 -1.07 -3.72 -14.02
C ILE A 163 -0.88 -4.57 -12.78
N LEU A 164 -1.22 -5.86 -12.90
CA LEU A 164 -1.02 -6.82 -11.83
C LEU A 164 0.45 -7.20 -11.75
N GLY A 165 1.04 -7.10 -10.57
CA GLY A 165 2.44 -7.42 -10.38
C GLY A 165 2.89 -7.30 -8.94
N CYS A 166 4.09 -7.84 -8.69
CA CYS A 166 4.85 -7.66 -7.46
C CYS A 166 6.34 -7.49 -7.81
N GLY A 167 7.10 -6.93 -6.89
CA GLY A 167 8.55 -6.81 -6.99
C GLY A 167 9.26 -7.96 -6.28
N LEU A 168 10.36 -8.42 -6.85
CA LEU A 168 11.31 -9.34 -6.21
C LEU A 168 12.68 -8.68 -6.17
N ILE A 169 13.36 -8.73 -5.00
CA ILE A 169 14.70 -8.17 -4.75
C ILE A 169 15.57 -9.18 -4.02
#